data_89c0678a9424c8531ab0a726e2cc8e25
#
_entry.id   89c0678a9424c8531ab0a726e2cc8e25
#
_cell.length_a   1.000
_cell.length_b   1.000
_cell.length_c   1.000
_cell.angle_alpha   90.00
_cell.angle_beta   90.00
_cell.angle_gamma   90.00
#
_symmetry.space_group_name_H-M   'P 1'
#
loop_
_entity.id
_entity.type
_entity.pdbx_description
1 polymer ?
#
loop_
_entity_poly.entity_id
_entity_poly.type
_entity_poly.pdbx_seq_one_letter_code
_entity_poly.pdbx_strand_id
1 'polypeptide(L)'
;PDLIVDRGNVRELCAGSVALIFEKLGGEVVYFGKPHPEVYNQSTDNNNKKILAIGDNLNTDIRGANLLNYDSLLISNGIHRDEIKGTGIQEVAKEYEAIVNFIQSELKWWNITQILIFKKHTKDQLF
;
A
#
# COMPACT_ATOMS: atom_id res chain seq x y z
N PRO A 1 8.09 5.99 -4.54
CA PRO A 1 8.68 6.02 -3.18
C PRO A 1 7.83 6.84 -2.24
N ASP A 2 7.91 6.52 -0.93
CA ASP A 2 7.14 7.19 0.09
C ASP A 2 7.50 8.68 0.16
N LEU A 3 6.46 9.51 0.38
CA LEU A 3 6.63 10.96 0.54
C LEU A 3 6.98 11.30 1.99
N ILE A 4 6.43 10.55 2.94
CA ILE A 4 6.56 10.78 4.37
C ILE A 4 6.79 9.47 5.12
N VAL A 5 7.40 9.55 6.30
CA VAL A 5 7.58 8.44 7.23
C VAL A 5 7.35 8.90 8.67
N ASP A 6 6.78 8.03 9.49
CA ASP A 6 6.66 8.27 10.93
C ASP A 6 7.87 7.66 11.66
N ARG A 7 8.61 8.48 12.39
CA ARG A 7 9.68 8.07 13.31
C ARG A 7 9.26 8.37 14.74
N GLY A 8 8.67 7.37 15.37
CA GLY A 8 8.04 7.57 16.68
C GLY A 8 6.90 8.57 16.58
N ASN A 9 7.02 9.71 17.25
CA ASN A 9 6.02 10.78 17.25
C ASN A 9 6.32 11.89 16.22
N VAL A 10 7.35 11.74 15.40
CA VAL A 10 7.77 12.76 14.42
C VAL A 10 7.51 12.24 13.02
N ARG A 11 6.85 13.07 12.20
CA ARG A 11 6.63 12.82 10.77
C ARG A 11 7.70 13.54 9.96
N GLU A 12 8.41 12.81 9.13
CA GLU A 12 9.52 13.31 8.32
C GLU A 12 9.27 13.10 6.82
N LEU A 13 9.90 13.96 5.99
CA LEU A 13 9.87 13.82 4.54
C LEU A 13 10.84 12.73 4.08
N CYS A 14 10.41 11.95 3.10
CA CYS A 14 11.21 10.93 2.44
C CYS A 14 11.75 11.38 1.08
N ALA A 15 12.58 10.53 0.46
CA ALA A 15 13.17 10.77 -0.85
C ALA A 15 12.12 11.06 -1.94
N GLY A 16 10.93 10.48 -1.85
CA GLY A 16 9.82 10.77 -2.77
C GLY A 16 9.39 12.24 -2.74
N SER A 17 9.42 12.90 -1.58
CA SER A 17 9.11 14.34 -1.48
C SER A 17 10.15 15.19 -2.19
N VAL A 18 11.44 14.83 -2.09
CA VAL A 18 12.52 15.52 -2.80
C VAL A 18 12.39 15.33 -4.30
N ALA A 19 12.13 14.11 -4.75
CA ALA A 19 11.89 13.78 -6.14
C ALA A 19 10.73 14.59 -6.74
N LEU A 20 9.59 14.65 -6.02
CA LEU A 20 8.42 15.42 -6.45
C LEU A 20 8.73 16.93 -6.61
N ILE A 21 9.52 17.51 -5.71
CA ILE A 21 9.96 18.90 -5.83
C ILE A 21 10.85 19.08 -7.06
N PHE A 22 11.77 18.15 -7.29
CA PHE A 22 12.68 18.20 -8.44
C PHE A 22 11.90 18.13 -9.77
N GLU A 23 10.89 17.27 -9.88
CA GLU A 23 9.98 17.20 -11.04
C GLU A 23 9.22 18.51 -11.26
N LYS A 24 8.71 19.14 -10.20
CA LYS A 24 8.01 20.44 -10.26
C LYS A 24 8.93 21.56 -10.77
N LEU A 25 10.22 21.42 -10.58
CA LEU A 25 11.26 22.35 -11.09
C LEU A 25 11.68 22.01 -12.54
N GLY A 26 11.06 21.02 -13.18
CA GLY A 26 11.35 20.59 -14.55
C GLY A 26 12.45 19.53 -14.65
N GLY A 27 12.82 18.90 -13.54
CA GLY A 27 13.77 17.78 -13.52
C GLY A 27 13.12 16.47 -13.94
N GLU A 28 13.92 15.54 -14.45
CA GLU A 28 13.51 14.18 -14.78
C GLU A 28 13.92 13.21 -13.67
N VAL A 29 12.96 12.41 -13.17
CA VAL A 29 13.18 11.43 -12.09
C VAL A 29 12.89 10.02 -12.57
N VAL A 30 13.77 9.09 -12.28
CA VAL A 30 13.56 7.66 -12.49
C VAL A 30 13.29 6.98 -11.15
N TYR A 31 12.15 6.33 -11.05
CA TYR A 31 11.68 5.69 -9.81
C TYR A 31 11.91 4.18 -9.86
N PHE A 32 12.61 3.62 -8.85
CA PHE A 32 12.82 2.17 -8.70
C PHE A 32 12.11 1.57 -7.48
N GLY A 33 11.59 2.40 -6.57
CA GLY A 33 10.90 1.97 -5.35
C GLY A 33 9.42 1.67 -5.57
N LYS A 34 8.75 1.20 -4.52
CA LYS A 34 7.28 1.02 -4.51
C LYS A 34 6.55 2.30 -4.95
N PRO A 35 5.49 2.26 -5.73
CA PRO A 35 4.72 1.10 -6.20
C PRO A 35 5.21 0.47 -7.52
N HIS A 36 6.37 0.88 -8.03
CA HIS A 36 6.89 0.46 -9.34
C HIS A 36 7.23 -1.04 -9.35
N PRO A 37 6.94 -1.77 -10.45
CA PRO A 37 7.04 -3.24 -10.50
C PRO A 37 8.48 -3.76 -10.37
N GLU A 38 9.50 -2.96 -10.66
CA GLU A 38 10.90 -3.35 -10.64
C GLU A 38 11.34 -3.88 -9.27
N VAL A 39 10.91 -3.22 -8.17
CA VAL A 39 11.27 -3.64 -6.81
C VAL A 39 10.67 -4.99 -6.45
N TYR A 40 9.47 -5.29 -6.93
CA TYR A 40 8.80 -6.57 -6.70
C TYR A 40 9.43 -7.67 -7.54
N ASN A 41 9.75 -7.39 -8.82
CA ASN A 41 10.40 -8.33 -9.72
C ASN A 41 11.77 -8.78 -9.21
N GLN A 42 12.49 -7.89 -8.52
CA GLN A 42 13.77 -8.25 -7.88
C GLN A 42 13.59 -9.08 -6.60
N SER A 43 12.44 -8.95 -5.93
CA SER A 43 12.18 -9.60 -4.64
C SER A 43 11.49 -10.96 -4.78
N THR A 44 10.89 -11.23 -5.93
CA THR A 44 10.10 -12.44 -6.14
C THR A 44 10.63 -13.23 -7.32
N ASP A 45 10.93 -14.50 -7.10
CA ASP A 45 11.14 -15.44 -8.21
C ASP A 45 9.80 -15.63 -8.94
N ASN A 46 9.80 -15.52 -10.27
CA ASN A 46 8.62 -15.66 -11.14
C ASN A 46 8.00 -17.08 -11.14
N ASN A 47 8.05 -17.80 -10.04
CA ASN A 47 7.69 -19.21 -9.89
C ASN A 47 6.24 -19.42 -9.45
N ASN A 48 5.24 -18.83 -10.10
CA ASN A 48 3.79 -19.10 -9.87
C ASN A 48 3.34 -19.19 -8.39
N LYS A 49 4.06 -18.58 -7.47
CA LYS A 49 3.71 -18.54 -6.05
C LYS A 49 2.65 -17.48 -5.80
N LYS A 50 1.73 -17.77 -4.88
CA LYS A 50 0.85 -16.74 -4.35
C LYS A 50 1.68 -15.79 -3.48
N ILE A 51 1.64 -14.50 -3.80
CA ILE A 51 2.39 -13.46 -3.12
C ILE A 51 1.41 -12.61 -2.32
N LEU A 52 1.74 -12.37 -1.06
CA LEU A 52 1.05 -11.44 -0.18
C LEU A 52 1.98 -10.26 0.10
N ALA A 53 1.62 -9.08 -0.39
CA ALA A 53 2.31 -7.84 -0.04
C ALA A 53 1.73 -7.28 1.27
N ILE A 54 2.59 -6.93 2.21
CA ILE A 54 2.22 -6.42 3.54
C ILE A 54 2.80 -5.01 3.69
N GLY A 55 1.96 -4.05 4.04
CA GLY A 55 2.41 -2.69 4.26
C GLY A 55 1.33 -1.79 4.85
N ASP A 56 1.69 -0.57 5.18
CA ASP A 56 0.80 0.41 5.80
C ASP A 56 0.45 1.60 4.90
N ASN A 57 1.06 1.66 3.72
CA ASN A 57 0.87 2.77 2.79
C ASN A 57 0.05 2.34 1.57
N LEU A 58 -1.14 2.94 1.43
CA LEU A 58 -2.05 2.66 0.32
C LEU A 58 -1.46 3.04 -1.05
N ASN A 59 -0.70 4.14 -1.13
CA ASN A 59 -0.11 4.62 -2.37
C ASN A 59 1.08 3.80 -2.86
N THR A 60 1.81 3.16 -1.97
CA THR A 60 3.05 2.48 -2.31
C THR A 60 2.94 0.97 -2.16
N ASP A 61 2.65 0.47 -0.94
CA ASP A 61 2.59 -0.95 -0.65
C ASP A 61 1.38 -1.62 -1.32
N ILE A 62 0.20 -1.07 -1.06
CA ILE A 62 -1.05 -1.67 -1.54
C ILE A 62 -1.22 -1.45 -3.04
N ARG A 63 -0.96 -0.23 -3.51
CA ARG A 63 -1.01 0.07 -4.95
C ARG A 63 0.01 -0.75 -5.74
N GLY A 64 1.22 -0.93 -5.23
CA GLY A 64 2.23 -1.78 -5.86
C GLY A 64 1.79 -3.25 -5.97
N ALA A 65 1.17 -3.81 -4.93
CA ALA A 65 0.57 -5.12 -4.96
C ALA A 65 -0.55 -5.22 -6.01
N ASN A 66 -1.43 -4.20 -6.08
CA ASN A 66 -2.54 -4.17 -7.03
C ASN A 66 -2.07 -4.12 -8.49
N LEU A 67 -1.02 -3.35 -8.79
CA LEU A 67 -0.44 -3.28 -10.14
C LEU A 67 0.07 -4.63 -10.65
N LEU A 68 0.49 -5.50 -9.74
CA LEU A 68 1.01 -6.84 -10.05
C LEU A 68 -0.01 -7.97 -9.82
N ASN A 69 -1.25 -7.63 -9.47
CA ASN A 69 -2.29 -8.58 -9.09
C ASN A 69 -1.89 -9.50 -7.91
N TYR A 70 -1.10 -8.98 -6.97
CA TYR A 70 -0.77 -9.65 -5.71
C TYR A 70 -1.85 -9.39 -4.67
N ASP A 71 -2.04 -10.34 -3.76
CA ASP A 71 -2.85 -10.09 -2.57
C ASP A 71 -2.16 -9.05 -1.66
N SER A 72 -2.97 -8.23 -0.99
CA SER A 72 -2.48 -7.15 -0.12
C SER A 72 -3.03 -7.26 1.30
N LEU A 73 -2.16 -7.05 2.29
CA LEU A 73 -2.51 -6.89 3.70
C LEU A 73 -2.14 -5.48 4.16
N LEU A 74 -3.16 -4.68 4.46
CA LEU A 74 -2.97 -3.34 5.01
C LEU A 74 -2.80 -3.39 6.53
N ILE A 75 -1.75 -2.73 7.04
CA ILE A 75 -1.55 -2.46 8.47
C ILE A 75 -2.17 -1.10 8.79
N SER A 76 -3.37 -1.12 9.39
CA SER A 76 -4.20 0.08 9.52
C SER A 76 -3.74 1.08 10.60
N ASN A 77 -2.89 0.68 11.55
CA ASN A 77 -2.28 1.58 12.52
C ASN A 77 -1.00 2.27 12.01
N GLY A 78 -0.73 2.19 10.71
CA GLY A 78 0.38 2.86 10.07
C GLY A 78 0.09 4.30 9.64
N ILE A 79 0.60 4.69 8.47
CA ILE A 79 0.59 6.08 7.98
C ILE A 79 -0.81 6.66 7.79
N HIS A 80 -1.82 5.82 7.46
CA HIS A 80 -3.22 6.23 7.23
C HIS A 80 -4.13 6.07 8.47
N ARG A 81 -3.58 5.84 9.66
CA ARG A 81 -4.36 5.55 10.88
C ARG A 81 -5.42 6.61 11.22
N ASP A 82 -5.08 7.88 11.04
CA ASP A 82 -5.96 8.99 11.40
C ASP A 82 -7.08 9.18 10.35
N GLU A 83 -6.77 9.02 9.07
CA GLU A 83 -7.75 9.01 7.98
C GLU A 83 -8.73 7.85 8.15
N ILE A 84 -8.22 6.65 8.42
CA ILE A 84 -9.05 5.43 8.64
C ILE A 84 -9.95 5.57 9.86
N LYS A 85 -9.47 6.19 10.95
CA LYS A 85 -10.29 6.47 12.13
C LYS A 85 -11.39 7.49 11.86
N GLY A 86 -11.12 8.48 10.99
CA GLY A 86 -12.05 9.53 10.66
C GLY A 86 -13.18 9.10 9.72
N THR A 87 -12.85 8.46 8.62
CA THR A 87 -13.80 8.16 7.53
C THR A 87 -14.01 6.66 7.27
N GLY A 88 -13.20 5.80 7.85
CA GLY A 88 -13.26 4.35 7.67
C GLY A 88 -12.44 3.88 6.46
N ILE A 89 -12.01 2.62 6.52
CA ILE A 89 -11.10 2.04 5.54
C ILE A 89 -11.65 2.00 4.11
N GLN A 90 -12.95 1.79 3.94
CA GLN A 90 -13.56 1.68 2.61
C GLN A 90 -13.47 3.01 1.84
N GLU A 91 -13.76 4.13 2.52
CA GLU A 91 -13.68 5.45 1.89
C GLU A 91 -12.23 5.84 1.62
N VAL A 92 -11.32 5.60 2.58
CA VAL A 92 -9.90 5.88 2.40
C VAL A 92 -9.32 5.05 1.26
N ALA A 93 -9.57 3.74 1.22
CA ALA A 93 -9.08 2.89 0.13
C ALA A 93 -9.62 3.31 -1.25
N LYS A 94 -10.87 3.79 -1.31
CA LYS A 94 -11.47 4.33 -2.53
C LYS A 94 -10.79 5.62 -2.99
N GLU A 95 -10.49 6.53 -2.06
CA GLU A 95 -9.78 7.79 -2.35
C GLU A 95 -8.39 7.53 -2.96
N TYR A 96 -7.69 6.51 -2.47
CA TYR A 96 -6.39 6.08 -2.99
C TYR A 96 -6.47 5.11 -4.17
N GLU A 97 -7.67 4.81 -4.67
CA GLU A 97 -7.89 3.80 -5.73
C GLU A 97 -7.22 2.45 -5.42
N ALA A 98 -7.17 2.08 -4.14
CA ALA A 98 -6.46 0.91 -3.64
C ALA A 98 -7.41 -0.26 -3.34
N ILE A 99 -7.03 -1.47 -3.75
CA ILE A 99 -7.75 -2.70 -3.43
C ILE A 99 -7.05 -3.36 -2.24
N VAL A 100 -7.72 -3.38 -1.09
CA VAL A 100 -7.24 -4.03 0.13
C VAL A 100 -7.90 -5.41 0.25
N ASN A 101 -7.11 -6.49 0.20
CA ASN A 101 -7.64 -7.86 0.33
C ASN A 101 -7.81 -8.25 1.81
N PHE A 102 -6.83 -7.86 2.64
CA PHE A 102 -6.80 -8.16 4.07
C PHE A 102 -6.43 -6.91 4.86
N ILE A 103 -6.88 -6.84 6.11
CA ILE A 103 -6.52 -5.76 7.03
C ILE A 103 -6.20 -6.30 8.41
N GLN A 104 -5.21 -5.69 9.05
CA GLN A 104 -4.81 -5.96 10.43
C GLN A 104 -4.37 -4.63 11.06
N SER A 105 -4.67 -4.43 12.35
CA SER A 105 -4.27 -3.18 13.02
C SER A 105 -2.75 -3.08 13.19
N GLU A 106 -2.11 -4.19 13.54
CA GLU A 106 -0.67 -4.31 13.77
C GLU A 106 -0.19 -5.62 13.14
N LEU A 107 1.06 -5.69 12.71
CA LEU A 107 1.65 -6.91 12.17
C LEU A 107 1.84 -7.95 13.30
N LYS A 108 1.02 -9.01 13.26
CA LYS A 108 1.06 -10.12 14.22
C LYS A 108 1.01 -11.44 13.47
N TRP A 109 2.04 -12.27 13.67
CA TRP A 109 2.18 -13.56 12.96
C TRP A 109 1.43 -14.72 13.60
N TRP A 110 1.08 -14.66 14.90
CA TRP A 110 0.51 -15.78 15.66
C TRP A 110 -1.00 -15.74 15.88
N ASN A 111 -1.71 -14.77 15.33
CA ASN A 111 -3.16 -14.68 15.42
C ASN A 111 -3.79 -14.52 14.04
N ILE A 112 -3.77 -15.59 13.24
CA ILE A 112 -4.43 -15.66 11.93
C ILE A 112 -5.94 -15.36 12.04
N THR A 113 -6.56 -15.58 13.20
CA THR A 113 -7.97 -15.30 13.46
C THR A 113 -8.35 -13.81 13.51
N GLN A 114 -7.38 -12.91 13.53
CA GLN A 114 -7.61 -11.45 13.52
C GLN A 114 -7.40 -10.79 12.15
N ILE A 115 -7.15 -11.55 11.11
CA ILE A 115 -7.11 -11.03 9.74
C ILE A 115 -8.55 -10.86 9.26
N LEU A 116 -9.02 -9.62 9.18
CA LEU A 116 -10.31 -9.32 8.55
C LEU A 116 -10.17 -9.45 7.03
N ILE A 117 -10.91 -10.37 6.45
CA ILE A 117 -10.96 -10.55 5.00
C ILE A 117 -11.91 -9.50 4.44
N PHE A 118 -11.40 -8.56 3.69
CA PHE A 118 -12.20 -7.67 2.85
C PHE A 118 -12.64 -8.45 1.62
N LYS A 119 -13.86 -8.99 1.65
CA LYS A 119 -14.46 -9.53 0.43
C LYS A 119 -14.70 -8.37 -0.53
N LYS A 120 -14.04 -8.42 -1.67
CA LYS A 120 -14.40 -7.65 -2.84
C LYS A 120 -15.91 -7.88 -3.09
N HIS A 121 -16.73 -6.86 -2.94
CA HIS A 121 -18.03 -6.86 -3.58
C HIS A 121 -17.76 -6.68 -5.07
N THR A 122 -17.44 -7.79 -5.72
CA THR A 122 -17.59 -7.85 -7.17
C THR A 122 -19.07 -7.69 -7.46
N LYS A 123 -19.45 -6.52 -7.93
CA LYS A 123 -20.59 -6.37 -8.83
C LYS A 123 -20.23 -7.09 -10.13
N ASP A 124 -20.17 -8.40 -10.08
CA ASP A 124 -20.32 -9.24 -11.26
C ASP A 124 -21.75 -9.72 -11.26
N GLN A 125 -22.59 -8.90 -11.80
CA GLN A 125 -23.80 -9.30 -12.51
C GLN A 125 -24.28 -8.08 -13.28
N LEU A 126 -23.92 -8.03 -14.54
CA LEU A 126 -24.85 -7.50 -15.59
C LEU A 126 -24.27 -7.90 -16.94
N PHE A 127 -24.87 -8.98 -17.48
CA PHE A 127 -24.98 -9.42 -18.90
C PHE A 127 -23.70 -9.69 -19.66
#